data_58dbe01978274c363ea0f40aaabefc7f
#
_entry.id   58dbe01978274c363ea0f40aaabefc7f
#
_cell.length_a   1.000
_cell.length_b   1.000
_cell.length_c   1.000
_cell.angle_alpha   90.00
_cell.angle_beta   90.00
_cell.angle_gamma   90.00
#
_symmetry.space_group_name_H-M   'P 1'
#
loop_
_entity.id
_entity.type
_entity.pdbx_description
1 polymer ?
#
loop_
_entity_poly.entity_id
_entity_poly.type
_entity_poly.pdbx_seq_one_letter_code
_entity_poly.pdbx_strand_id
1 'polypeptide(L)'
;MGDTFASGRASGLPRSKGGSPGRAAVGRLSGKNRYVSKEVQVSAPRTRNRWGEGERLRGEILAAASRLLSELDGEDGLTIRGVARVAGIAPASIYQHFTDRAALVAGLTEHEFVRLRVAMEAAGDRVDSGDVVGRVRAMLHASCRFAMDNPGHYRLMTANGPPGTAPGVRPAGPLVDVIDLLVAGFARCAAAGVALRVSPERAAVIAFVGAHGRVALFQDSAKHNDADSVMSFVDEFVALVFA
;
A
#
# COMPACT_ATOMS: atom_id res chain seq x y z
N MET A 1 -42.55 -10.03 38.59
CA MET A 1 -41.91 -10.57 39.78
C MET A 1 -40.45 -10.22 39.61
N GLY A 2 -40.05 -9.16 40.14
CA GLY A 2 -39.83 -8.67 41.53
C GLY A 2 -38.37 -8.83 41.82
N ASP A 3 -37.64 -8.03 42.24
CA ASP A 3 -37.46 -6.77 42.99
C ASP A 3 -35.96 -6.60 43.20
N THR A 4 -35.34 -5.50 43.01
CA THR A 4 -35.24 -4.27 43.81
C THR A 4 -34.10 -4.29 44.86
N PHE A 5 -33.45 -3.11 44.98
CA PHE A 5 -32.76 -2.49 46.16
C PHE A 5 -31.28 -2.84 46.35
N ALA A 6 -30.39 -1.95 46.78
CA ALA A 6 -30.35 -0.53 47.21
C ALA A 6 -28.88 -0.17 47.37
N SER A 7 -28.40 1.02 47.07
CA SER A 7 -28.27 2.25 47.89
C SER A 7 -27.32 2.17 49.10
N GLY A 8 -26.38 3.11 49.18
CA GLY A 8 -25.60 3.51 50.35
C GLY A 8 -24.39 4.34 49.94
N ARG A 9 -24.36 5.67 49.81
CA ARG A 9 -24.13 6.77 50.78
C ARG A 9 -23.09 6.41 51.87
N ALA A 10 -22.14 7.18 52.25
CA ALA A 10 -21.79 8.60 52.18
C ALA A 10 -20.48 8.85 52.93
N SER A 11 -19.89 9.98 52.67
CA SER A 11 -19.28 10.95 53.60
C SER A 11 -17.91 10.69 54.23
N GLY A 12 -17.09 11.75 54.15
CA GLY A 12 -16.23 12.16 55.23
C GLY A 12 -14.94 12.87 54.85
N LEU A 13 -15.01 14.18 54.63
CA LEU A 13 -13.85 15.07 54.87
C LEU A 13 -13.66 15.27 56.36
N PRO A 14 -12.48 15.62 56.89
CA PRO A 14 -12.34 16.96 57.40
C PRO A 14 -11.03 17.70 57.07
N ARG A 15 -11.15 19.03 57.18
CA ARG A 15 -10.17 20.10 57.20
C ARG A 15 -9.43 20.18 58.54
N SER A 16 -8.16 20.76 58.54
CA SER A 16 -7.75 21.85 59.42
C SER A 16 -6.30 22.26 59.11
N LYS A 17 -6.05 23.52 58.83
CA LYS A 17 -5.48 24.60 59.65
C LYS A 17 -3.97 24.37 59.95
N GLY A 18 -3.01 25.20 59.71
CA GLY A 18 -2.86 26.64 59.70
C GLY A 18 -1.54 26.94 60.34
N GLY A 19 -0.80 27.95 59.88
CA GLY A 19 0.36 28.44 60.64
C GLY A 19 1.45 29.09 59.77
N SER A 20 1.40 30.37 59.65
CA SER A 20 2.55 31.31 59.48
C SER A 20 2.79 31.98 60.83
N PRO A 21 3.87 32.79 61.04
CA PRO A 21 5.02 33.22 60.25
C PRO A 21 6.34 33.25 61.06
N GLY A 22 7.46 33.47 60.40
CA GLY A 22 8.74 33.79 61.05
C GLY A 22 9.69 34.63 60.14
N ARG A 23 9.95 35.79 60.63
CA ARG A 23 10.69 36.92 60.02
C ARG A 23 12.21 36.85 60.28
N ALA A 24 12.98 37.44 59.36
CA ALA A 24 14.30 38.04 59.48
C ALA A 24 15.56 37.18 59.22
N ALA A 25 16.35 37.55 58.23
CA ALA A 25 17.53 38.38 58.41
C ALA A 25 18.23 38.72 57.09
N VAL A 26 18.66 39.95 57.04
CA VAL A 26 19.39 40.63 56.00
C VAL A 26 20.84 40.07 55.90
N GLY A 27 21.24 39.73 54.68
CA GLY A 27 22.64 39.42 54.36
C GLY A 27 22.97 39.89 52.94
N ARG A 28 23.54 41.07 52.86
CA ARG A 28 24.00 41.71 51.63
C ARG A 28 25.39 41.14 51.28
N LEU A 29 25.53 40.42 50.16
CA LEU A 29 26.83 40.22 49.52
C LEU A 29 26.71 40.36 48.03
N SER A 30 27.47 41.30 47.53
CA SER A 30 27.82 41.62 46.15
C SER A 30 28.39 40.42 45.40
N GLY A 31 27.91 40.09 44.24
CA GLY A 31 28.48 39.04 43.40
C GLY A 31 27.99 39.11 41.96
N LYS A 32 28.71 39.85 41.14
CA LYS A 32 28.85 39.85 39.67
C LYS A 32 27.87 38.96 38.90
N ASN A 33 26.93 39.67 38.29
CA ASN A 33 26.02 39.15 37.24
C ASN A 33 26.86 38.78 36.00
N ARG A 34 27.11 37.48 35.76
CA ARG A 34 27.54 36.96 34.47
C ARG A 34 26.33 36.44 33.75
N TYR A 35 25.70 37.25 32.94
CA TYR A 35 24.80 36.79 31.90
C TYR A 35 25.63 36.04 30.87
N VAL A 36 25.62 34.70 30.96
CA VAL A 36 26.00 33.85 29.85
C VAL A 36 24.86 33.88 28.87
N SER A 37 24.99 34.69 27.82
CA SER A 37 24.13 34.65 26.65
C SER A 37 24.24 33.26 26.04
N LYS A 38 23.20 32.44 26.23
CA LYS A 38 23.02 31.20 25.48
C LYS A 38 22.77 31.64 24.03
N GLU A 39 23.81 31.57 23.20
CA GLU A 39 23.65 31.68 21.76
C GLU A 39 22.65 30.62 21.30
N VAL A 40 21.48 31.07 20.89
CA VAL A 40 20.54 30.25 20.13
C VAL A 40 21.22 29.94 18.81
N GLN A 41 21.79 28.74 18.68
CA GLN A 41 22.23 28.25 17.40
C GLN A 41 21.00 28.16 16.49
N VAL A 42 20.85 29.19 15.65
CA VAL A 42 19.97 29.16 14.51
C VAL A 42 20.50 28.07 13.60
N SER A 43 19.86 26.90 13.61
CA SER A 43 20.18 25.83 12.67
C SER A 43 20.05 26.37 11.25
N ALA A 44 21.09 26.16 10.45
CA ALA A 44 21.15 26.56 9.06
C ALA A 44 19.91 26.13 8.31
N PRO A 45 19.38 26.94 7.38
CA PRO A 45 18.24 26.57 6.58
C PRO A 45 18.55 25.28 5.84
N ARG A 46 17.71 24.23 6.04
CA ARG A 46 17.81 22.96 5.32
C ARG A 46 17.85 23.29 3.82
N THR A 47 18.92 22.86 3.18
CA THR A 47 19.10 22.92 1.74
C THR A 47 17.86 22.35 1.07
N ARG A 48 17.20 23.11 0.19
CA ARG A 48 16.12 22.61 -0.67
C ARG A 48 16.61 21.33 -1.32
N ASN A 49 15.86 20.24 -1.14
CA ASN A 49 16.12 18.98 -1.84
C ASN A 49 16.35 19.28 -3.32
N ARG A 50 17.46 18.79 -3.87
CA ARG A 50 17.71 18.79 -5.31
C ARG A 50 16.51 18.16 -5.99
N TRP A 51 16.07 18.78 -7.11
CA TRP A 51 15.04 18.20 -7.98
C TRP A 51 15.37 16.71 -8.22
N GLY A 52 14.44 15.78 -7.91
CA GLY A 52 14.63 14.33 -8.05
C GLY A 52 14.95 13.57 -6.75
N GLU A 53 15.54 14.20 -5.72
CA GLU A 53 15.82 13.51 -4.44
C GLU A 53 14.53 13.14 -3.68
N GLY A 54 13.48 13.96 -3.80
CA GLY A 54 12.19 13.70 -3.19
C GLY A 54 11.49 12.48 -3.76
N GLU A 55 11.43 12.36 -5.09
CA GLU A 55 10.82 11.19 -5.75
C GLU A 55 11.62 9.93 -5.51
N ARG A 56 12.95 9.99 -5.50
CA ARG A 56 13.79 8.86 -5.15
C ARG A 56 13.51 8.37 -3.72
N LEU A 57 13.48 9.29 -2.74
CA LEU A 57 13.19 8.93 -1.36
C LEU A 57 11.76 8.37 -1.20
N ARG A 58 10.78 8.94 -1.91
CA ARG A 58 9.42 8.38 -1.94
C ARG A 58 9.43 6.93 -2.43
N GLY A 59 10.15 6.63 -3.50
CA GLY A 59 10.33 5.28 -4.03
C GLY A 59 11.02 4.34 -3.04
N GLU A 60 12.07 4.79 -2.35
CA GLU A 60 12.79 4.04 -1.32
C GLU A 60 11.87 3.71 -0.13
N ILE A 61 11.01 4.64 0.30
CA ILE A 61 10.01 4.43 1.35
C ILE A 61 9.00 3.35 0.92
N LEU A 62 8.48 3.44 -0.30
CA LEU A 62 7.52 2.45 -0.83
C LEU A 62 8.15 1.07 -0.97
N ALA A 63 9.38 0.98 -1.45
CA ALA A 63 10.12 -0.28 -1.51
C ALA A 63 10.39 -0.88 -0.11
N ALA A 64 10.65 -0.04 0.90
CA ALA A 64 10.77 -0.48 2.29
C ALA A 64 9.43 -0.96 2.86
N ALA A 65 8.32 -0.27 2.55
CA ALA A 65 6.98 -0.66 2.95
C ALA A 65 6.58 -2.00 2.30
N SER A 66 6.91 -2.21 1.02
CA SER A 66 6.69 -3.46 0.29
C SER A 66 7.46 -4.63 0.95
N ARG A 67 8.75 -4.44 1.27
CA ARG A 67 9.53 -5.47 2.00
C ARG A 67 8.92 -5.80 3.36
N LEU A 68 8.53 -4.78 4.12
CA LEU A 68 7.90 -4.99 5.42
C LEU A 68 6.58 -5.74 5.29
N LEU A 69 5.76 -5.43 4.29
CA LEU A 69 4.49 -6.13 4.03
C LEU A 69 4.69 -7.60 3.72
N SER A 70 5.81 -7.99 3.06
CA SER A 70 6.14 -9.40 2.80
C SER A 70 6.40 -10.20 4.09
N GLU A 71 6.79 -9.51 5.19
CA GLU A 71 7.06 -10.12 6.50
C GLU A 71 5.82 -10.15 7.41
N LEU A 72 4.73 -9.48 7.00
CA LEU A 72 3.52 -9.31 7.77
C LEU A 72 2.36 -10.15 7.20
N ASP A 73 1.45 -10.60 8.08
CA ASP A 73 0.24 -11.31 7.67
C ASP A 73 -0.85 -10.39 7.05
N GLY A 74 -0.55 -9.10 6.89
CA GLY A 74 -1.46 -8.13 6.31
C GLY A 74 -1.05 -6.69 6.58
N GLU A 75 -1.84 -5.76 6.05
CA GLU A 75 -1.54 -4.32 6.14
C GLU A 75 -1.68 -3.72 7.55
N ASP A 76 -2.40 -4.39 8.45
CA ASP A 76 -2.63 -3.89 9.82
C ASP A 76 -1.32 -3.72 10.61
N GLY A 77 -0.33 -4.57 10.34
CA GLY A 77 1.01 -4.46 10.92
C GLY A 77 1.89 -3.38 10.31
N LEU A 78 1.49 -2.78 9.18
CA LEU A 78 2.27 -1.75 8.49
C LEU A 78 2.17 -0.41 9.24
N THR A 79 3.26 0.02 9.86
CA THR A 79 3.33 1.27 10.61
C THR A 79 4.37 2.22 10.04
N ILE A 80 4.16 3.54 10.16
CA ILE A 80 5.15 4.56 9.76
C ILE A 80 6.52 4.29 10.42
N ARG A 81 6.54 3.93 11.71
CA ARG A 81 7.79 3.62 12.42
C ARG A 81 8.46 2.34 11.92
N GLY A 82 7.67 1.32 11.59
CA GLY A 82 8.15 0.07 10.99
C GLY A 82 8.82 0.33 9.64
N VAL A 83 8.15 1.06 8.77
CA VAL A 83 8.69 1.43 7.45
C VAL A 83 9.94 2.30 7.57
N ALA A 84 9.95 3.30 8.47
CA ALA A 84 11.11 4.15 8.71
C ALA A 84 12.34 3.32 9.13
N ARG A 85 12.16 2.34 10.02
CA ARG A 85 13.20 1.40 10.44
C ARG A 85 13.75 0.58 9.27
N VAL A 86 12.87 0.03 8.42
CA VAL A 86 13.28 -0.78 7.25
C VAL A 86 13.98 0.09 6.19
N ALA A 87 13.52 1.33 6.02
CA ALA A 87 14.13 2.30 5.10
C ALA A 87 15.45 2.93 5.65
N GLY A 88 15.74 2.77 6.94
CA GLY A 88 16.93 3.38 7.56
C GLY A 88 16.84 4.90 7.71
N ILE A 89 15.63 5.46 7.85
CA ILE A 89 15.39 6.90 7.94
C ILE A 89 14.59 7.28 9.20
N ALA A 90 14.59 8.56 9.56
CA ALA A 90 13.74 9.05 10.64
C ALA A 90 12.26 9.03 10.24
N PRO A 91 11.32 8.70 11.16
CA PRO A 91 9.88 8.74 10.87
C PRO A 91 9.39 10.09 10.33
N ALA A 92 9.99 11.20 10.78
CA ALA A 92 9.70 12.55 10.30
C ALA A 92 9.96 12.72 8.79
N SER A 93 10.88 11.94 8.21
CA SER A 93 11.15 11.97 6.77
C SER A 93 10.02 11.32 5.97
N ILE A 94 9.34 10.31 6.51
CA ILE A 94 8.16 9.72 5.85
C ILE A 94 7.01 10.72 5.80
N TYR A 95 6.77 11.48 6.87
CA TYR A 95 5.71 12.48 6.90
C TYR A 95 5.88 13.64 5.89
N GLN A 96 7.07 13.79 5.30
CA GLN A 96 7.30 14.74 4.20
C GLN A 96 6.69 14.24 2.86
N HIS A 97 6.42 12.92 2.75
CA HIS A 97 5.91 12.27 1.53
C HIS A 97 4.50 11.70 1.69
N PHE A 98 4.13 11.32 2.92
CA PHE A 98 2.85 10.70 3.24
C PHE A 98 2.31 11.32 4.52
N THR A 99 1.14 11.94 4.43
CA THR A 99 0.51 12.68 5.56
C THR A 99 0.22 11.79 6.76
N ASP A 100 -0.11 10.55 6.49
CA ASP A 100 -0.50 9.55 7.49
C ASP A 100 -0.28 8.11 6.98
N ARG A 101 -0.68 7.12 7.78
CA ARG A 101 -0.61 5.71 7.41
C ARG A 101 -1.50 5.39 6.19
N ALA A 102 -2.68 5.99 6.11
CA ALA A 102 -3.61 5.72 5.00
C ALA A 102 -3.02 6.19 3.67
N ALA A 103 -2.40 7.38 3.64
CA ALA A 103 -1.69 7.88 2.47
C ALA A 103 -0.49 6.99 2.08
N LEU A 104 0.25 6.46 3.06
CA LEU A 104 1.33 5.50 2.80
C LEU A 104 0.79 4.19 2.21
N VAL A 105 -0.30 3.64 2.75
CA VAL A 105 -0.97 2.42 2.26
C VAL A 105 -1.50 2.63 0.84
N ALA A 106 -2.14 3.76 0.57
CA ALA A 106 -2.60 4.11 -0.78
C ALA A 106 -1.44 4.18 -1.78
N GLY A 107 -0.36 4.89 -1.42
CA GLY A 107 0.84 4.95 -2.26
C GLY A 107 1.52 3.58 -2.46
N LEU A 108 1.49 2.71 -1.43
CA LEU A 108 1.99 1.34 -1.55
C LEU A 108 1.12 0.52 -2.51
N THR A 109 -0.20 0.64 -2.43
CA THR A 109 -1.13 -0.02 -3.37
C THR A 109 -0.82 0.38 -4.83
N GLU A 110 -0.65 1.66 -5.10
CA GLU A 110 -0.23 2.16 -6.43
C GLU A 110 1.12 1.56 -6.86
N HIS A 111 2.08 1.52 -5.95
CA HIS A 111 3.41 0.96 -6.21
C HIS A 111 3.32 -0.53 -6.57
N GLU A 112 2.50 -1.32 -5.89
CA GLU A 112 2.32 -2.74 -6.17
C GLU A 112 1.65 -3.00 -7.53
N PHE A 113 0.69 -2.18 -7.94
CA PHE A 113 0.11 -2.24 -9.29
C PHE A 113 1.14 -1.91 -10.38
N VAL A 114 2.04 -0.94 -10.13
CA VAL A 114 3.14 -0.65 -11.06
C VAL A 114 4.09 -1.85 -11.16
N ARG A 115 4.43 -2.50 -10.05
CA ARG A 115 5.24 -3.73 -10.05
C ARG A 115 4.56 -4.86 -10.82
N LEU A 116 3.27 -5.08 -10.61
CA LEU A 116 2.48 -6.06 -11.36
C LEU A 116 2.53 -5.77 -12.86
N ARG A 117 2.24 -4.52 -13.27
CA ARG A 117 2.27 -4.12 -14.67
C ARG A 117 3.64 -4.35 -15.32
N VAL A 118 4.72 -3.96 -14.65
CA VAL A 118 6.09 -4.19 -15.13
C VAL A 118 6.39 -5.68 -15.28
N ALA A 119 5.96 -6.52 -14.34
CA ALA A 119 6.13 -7.96 -14.42
C ALA A 119 5.38 -8.57 -15.61
N MET A 120 4.15 -8.11 -15.89
CA MET A 120 3.35 -8.54 -17.02
C MET A 120 3.96 -8.11 -18.35
N GLU A 121 4.38 -6.84 -18.48
CA GLU A 121 5.06 -6.31 -19.67
C GLU A 121 6.33 -7.12 -19.98
N ALA A 122 7.18 -7.29 -18.97
CA ALA A 122 8.43 -8.05 -19.13
C ALA A 122 8.19 -9.52 -19.51
N ALA A 123 7.10 -10.14 -19.03
CA ALA A 123 6.74 -11.50 -19.43
C ALA A 123 6.29 -11.56 -20.90
N GLY A 124 5.45 -10.61 -21.32
CA GLY A 124 5.04 -10.50 -22.71
C GLY A 124 6.22 -10.24 -23.67
N ASP A 125 7.18 -9.42 -23.26
CA ASP A 125 8.34 -9.06 -24.10
C ASP A 125 9.35 -10.20 -24.28
N ARG A 126 9.32 -11.23 -23.43
CA ARG A 126 10.14 -12.45 -23.60
C ARG A 126 9.59 -13.41 -24.65
N VAL A 127 8.34 -13.27 -25.05
CA VAL A 127 7.69 -14.08 -26.08
C VAL A 127 7.97 -13.45 -27.44
N ASP A 128 8.15 -14.30 -28.45
CA ASP A 128 8.37 -13.85 -29.84
C ASP A 128 7.30 -12.82 -30.27
N SER A 129 7.72 -11.80 -30.99
CA SER A 129 6.85 -10.69 -31.38
C SER A 129 5.72 -11.12 -32.31
N GLY A 130 5.90 -12.20 -33.06
CA GLY A 130 4.89 -12.81 -33.93
C GLY A 130 3.87 -13.67 -33.17
N ASP A 131 4.19 -14.16 -31.99
CA ASP A 131 3.24 -14.91 -31.14
C ASP A 131 2.41 -13.98 -30.27
N VAL A 132 1.50 -13.26 -30.89
CA VAL A 132 0.64 -12.27 -30.20
C VAL A 132 -0.26 -12.90 -29.15
N VAL A 133 -0.70 -14.14 -29.31
CA VAL A 133 -1.53 -14.88 -28.35
C VAL A 133 -0.68 -15.34 -27.17
N GLY A 134 0.50 -15.90 -27.42
CA GLY A 134 1.46 -16.28 -26.40
C GLY A 134 1.89 -15.10 -25.53
N ARG A 135 2.02 -13.89 -26.09
CA ARG A 135 2.31 -12.65 -25.34
C ARG A 135 1.19 -12.34 -24.32
N VAL A 136 -0.09 -12.41 -24.72
CA VAL A 136 -1.21 -12.19 -23.81
C VAL A 136 -1.24 -13.25 -22.72
N ARG A 137 -1.01 -14.52 -23.08
CA ARG A 137 -0.95 -15.64 -22.13
C ARG A 137 0.18 -15.42 -21.12
N ALA A 138 1.37 -15.05 -21.57
CA ALA A 138 2.51 -14.80 -20.71
C ALA A 138 2.25 -13.65 -19.71
N MET A 139 1.57 -12.57 -20.14
CA MET A 139 1.16 -11.47 -19.25
C MET A 139 0.20 -11.96 -18.17
N LEU A 140 -0.81 -12.74 -18.51
CA LEU A 140 -1.77 -13.29 -17.54
C LEU A 140 -1.11 -14.27 -16.57
N HIS A 141 -0.25 -15.16 -17.06
CA HIS A 141 0.57 -16.05 -16.21
C HIS A 141 1.43 -15.23 -15.22
N ALA A 142 2.06 -14.15 -15.69
CA ALA A 142 2.84 -13.28 -14.81
C ALA A 142 1.98 -12.63 -13.73
N SER A 143 0.74 -12.23 -14.04
CA SER A 143 -0.18 -11.68 -13.04
C SER A 143 -0.57 -12.71 -11.99
N CYS A 144 -0.85 -13.95 -12.39
CA CYS A 144 -1.15 -15.04 -11.45
C CYS A 144 0.06 -15.38 -10.55
N ARG A 145 1.27 -15.49 -11.14
CA ARG A 145 2.49 -15.74 -10.36
C ARG A 145 2.74 -14.61 -9.36
N PHE A 146 2.65 -13.35 -9.80
CA PHE A 146 2.79 -12.20 -8.90
C PHE A 146 1.86 -12.32 -7.69
N ALA A 147 0.59 -12.64 -7.92
CA ALA A 147 -0.40 -12.78 -6.86
C ALA A 147 -0.12 -13.96 -5.93
N MET A 148 0.31 -15.12 -6.47
CA MET A 148 0.64 -16.30 -5.67
C MET A 148 1.94 -16.12 -4.87
N ASP A 149 2.95 -15.48 -5.46
CA ASP A 149 4.25 -15.24 -4.81
C ASP A 149 4.19 -14.11 -3.78
N ASN A 150 3.19 -13.22 -3.89
CA ASN A 150 3.04 -12.05 -3.02
C ASN A 150 1.62 -11.94 -2.44
N PRO A 151 1.13 -12.92 -1.67
CA PRO A 151 -0.28 -12.96 -1.25
C PRO A 151 -0.70 -11.77 -0.39
N GLY A 152 0.18 -11.26 0.49
CA GLY A 152 -0.09 -10.06 1.29
C GLY A 152 -0.25 -8.80 0.45
N HIS A 153 0.61 -8.63 -0.57
CA HIS A 153 0.53 -7.51 -1.50
C HIS A 153 -0.73 -7.59 -2.36
N TYR A 154 -1.04 -8.79 -2.85
CA TYR A 154 -2.23 -9.00 -3.66
C TYR A 154 -3.52 -8.75 -2.88
N ARG A 155 -3.60 -9.17 -1.62
CA ARG A 155 -4.71 -8.81 -0.73
C ARG A 155 -4.83 -7.30 -0.54
N LEU A 156 -3.72 -6.60 -0.29
CA LEU A 156 -3.72 -5.12 -0.21
C LEU A 156 -4.29 -4.48 -1.48
N MET A 157 -3.86 -4.94 -2.66
CA MET A 157 -4.30 -4.41 -3.95
C MET A 157 -5.80 -4.63 -4.21
N THR A 158 -6.38 -5.69 -3.67
CA THR A 158 -7.77 -6.10 -3.92
C THR A 158 -8.75 -5.75 -2.81
N ALA A 159 -8.24 -5.43 -1.59
CA ALA A 159 -9.07 -5.10 -0.42
C ALA A 159 -9.91 -3.83 -0.62
N ASN A 160 -9.35 -2.86 -1.34
CA ASN A 160 -10.05 -1.63 -1.69
C ASN A 160 -10.43 -1.73 -3.17
N GLY A 161 -11.63 -2.23 -3.47
CA GLY A 161 -12.15 -2.26 -4.84
C GLY A 161 -12.00 -0.91 -5.55
N PRO A 162 -12.12 -0.85 -6.88
CA PRO A 162 -12.01 0.41 -7.60
C PRO A 162 -12.97 1.44 -6.98
N PRO A 163 -12.51 2.68 -6.74
CA PRO A 163 -13.37 3.72 -6.19
C PRO A 163 -14.62 3.81 -7.08
N GLY A 164 -15.80 3.85 -6.44
CA GLY A 164 -17.07 3.93 -7.15
C GLY A 164 -17.03 5.12 -8.10
N THR A 165 -17.06 4.83 -9.41
CA THR A 165 -17.08 5.86 -10.43
C THR A 165 -18.51 6.32 -10.67
N ALA A 166 -18.69 7.62 -10.79
CA ALA A 166 -19.98 8.17 -11.18
C ALA A 166 -20.41 7.60 -12.55
N PRO A 167 -21.71 7.40 -12.79
CA PRO A 167 -22.21 6.93 -14.09
C PRO A 167 -21.67 7.76 -15.25
N GLY A 168 -21.09 7.11 -16.27
CA GLY A 168 -20.53 7.78 -17.44
C GLY A 168 -19.08 8.26 -17.32
N VAL A 169 -18.46 8.13 -16.15
CA VAL A 169 -17.02 8.42 -15.96
C VAL A 169 -16.22 7.13 -16.16
N ARG A 170 -15.23 7.17 -17.07
CA ARG A 170 -14.29 6.05 -17.21
C ARG A 170 -13.55 5.86 -15.89
N PRO A 171 -13.48 4.65 -15.33
CA PRO A 171 -12.64 4.39 -14.19
C PRO A 171 -11.20 4.82 -14.47
N ALA A 172 -10.52 5.34 -13.46
CA ALA A 172 -9.11 5.67 -13.54
C ALA A 172 -8.38 5.02 -12.35
N GLY A 173 -7.09 4.84 -12.49
CA GLY A 173 -6.24 4.31 -11.43
C GLY A 173 -5.46 3.07 -11.85
N PRO A 174 -4.60 2.58 -10.96
CA PRO A 174 -3.55 1.61 -11.31
C PRO A 174 -4.11 0.27 -11.82
N LEU A 175 -5.28 -0.16 -11.35
CA LEU A 175 -5.95 -1.36 -11.87
C LEU A 175 -6.38 -1.17 -13.34
N VAL A 176 -6.85 0.03 -13.70
CA VAL A 176 -7.25 0.32 -15.08
C VAL A 176 -6.04 0.25 -16.01
N ASP A 177 -4.87 0.72 -15.56
CA ASP A 177 -3.62 0.65 -16.34
C ASP A 177 -3.22 -0.82 -16.61
N VAL A 178 -3.43 -1.72 -15.66
CA VAL A 178 -3.21 -3.18 -15.85
C VAL A 178 -4.19 -3.76 -16.88
N ILE A 179 -5.46 -3.37 -16.81
CA ILE A 179 -6.46 -3.82 -17.78
C ILE A 179 -6.17 -3.25 -19.17
N ASP A 180 -5.79 -1.97 -19.27
CA ASP A 180 -5.44 -1.32 -20.54
C ASP A 180 -4.22 -1.99 -21.21
N LEU A 181 -3.27 -2.51 -20.44
CA LEU A 181 -2.18 -3.33 -20.96
C LEU A 181 -2.70 -4.60 -21.67
N LEU A 182 -3.67 -5.28 -21.06
CA LEU A 182 -4.30 -6.46 -21.65
C LEU A 182 -5.17 -6.10 -22.85
N VAL A 183 -5.91 -4.97 -22.80
CA VAL A 183 -6.67 -4.44 -23.95
C VAL A 183 -5.74 -4.26 -25.15
N ALA A 184 -4.59 -3.61 -24.96
CA ALA A 184 -3.60 -3.44 -26.01
C ALA A 184 -3.06 -4.80 -26.52
N GLY A 185 -2.91 -5.81 -25.64
CA GLY A 185 -2.55 -7.16 -26.01
C GLY A 185 -3.58 -7.82 -26.94
N PHE A 186 -4.85 -7.83 -26.54
CA PHE A 186 -5.93 -8.41 -27.34
C PHE A 186 -6.18 -7.61 -28.64
N ALA A 187 -6.03 -6.29 -28.63
CA ALA A 187 -6.11 -5.47 -29.84
C ALA A 187 -5.02 -5.85 -30.83
N ARG A 188 -3.79 -6.16 -30.37
CA ARG A 188 -2.73 -6.69 -31.25
C ARG A 188 -3.07 -8.05 -31.84
N CYS A 189 -3.72 -8.95 -31.07
CA CYS A 189 -4.23 -10.21 -31.59
C CYS A 189 -5.22 -9.99 -32.73
N ALA A 190 -6.21 -9.12 -32.54
CA ALA A 190 -7.19 -8.77 -33.58
C ALA A 190 -6.52 -8.16 -34.83
N ALA A 191 -5.57 -7.25 -34.65
CA ALA A 191 -4.83 -6.62 -35.74
C ALA A 191 -3.95 -7.63 -36.53
N ALA A 192 -3.49 -8.70 -35.86
CA ALA A 192 -2.77 -9.82 -36.49
C ALA A 192 -3.70 -10.85 -37.18
N GLY A 193 -5.01 -10.60 -37.22
CA GLY A 193 -5.99 -11.50 -37.86
C GLY A 193 -6.47 -12.63 -36.96
N VAL A 194 -6.14 -12.64 -35.67
CA VAL A 194 -6.67 -13.63 -34.72
C VAL A 194 -8.09 -13.24 -34.33
N ALA A 195 -9.07 -14.09 -34.64
CA ALA A 195 -10.46 -13.82 -34.37
C ALA A 195 -10.78 -13.87 -32.87
N LEU A 196 -11.43 -12.83 -32.35
CA LEU A 196 -11.92 -12.74 -30.99
C LEU A 196 -13.44 -12.91 -30.96
N ARG A 197 -13.97 -13.61 -29.96
CA ARG A 197 -15.44 -13.76 -29.74
C ARG A 197 -16.08 -12.50 -29.19
N VAL A 198 -15.31 -11.60 -28.60
CA VAL A 198 -15.73 -10.33 -27.99
C VAL A 198 -14.72 -9.23 -28.33
N SER A 199 -15.07 -7.96 -28.06
CA SER A 199 -14.12 -6.86 -28.27
C SER A 199 -12.86 -7.01 -27.40
N PRO A 200 -11.70 -6.42 -27.79
CA PRO A 200 -10.48 -6.45 -27.00
C PRO A 200 -10.66 -5.98 -25.56
N GLU A 201 -11.47 -4.94 -25.34
CA GLU A 201 -11.77 -4.39 -24.01
C GLU A 201 -12.49 -5.43 -23.14
N ARG A 202 -13.50 -6.09 -23.72
CA ARG A 202 -14.26 -7.12 -23.03
C ARG A 202 -13.42 -8.38 -22.80
N ALA A 203 -12.61 -8.76 -23.76
CA ALA A 203 -11.66 -9.87 -23.65
C ALA A 203 -10.68 -9.65 -22.48
N ALA A 204 -10.11 -8.45 -22.36
CA ALA A 204 -9.20 -8.09 -21.29
C ALA A 204 -9.84 -8.20 -19.90
N VAL A 205 -11.06 -7.64 -19.75
CA VAL A 205 -11.79 -7.72 -18.48
C VAL A 205 -12.13 -9.16 -18.12
N ILE A 206 -12.67 -9.93 -19.06
CA ILE A 206 -13.02 -11.34 -18.85
C ILE A 206 -11.77 -12.14 -18.43
N ALA A 207 -10.65 -12.00 -19.17
CA ALA A 207 -9.43 -12.73 -18.89
C ALA A 207 -8.83 -12.35 -17.53
N PHE A 208 -8.79 -11.05 -17.20
CA PHE A 208 -8.28 -10.58 -15.92
C PHE A 208 -9.14 -11.05 -14.74
N VAL A 209 -10.46 -10.92 -14.83
CA VAL A 209 -11.39 -11.33 -13.77
C VAL A 209 -11.37 -12.85 -13.58
N GLY A 210 -11.30 -13.63 -14.67
CA GLY A 210 -11.16 -15.08 -14.60
C GLY A 210 -9.87 -15.52 -13.91
N ALA A 211 -8.75 -14.93 -14.27
CA ALA A 211 -7.45 -15.17 -13.64
C ALA A 211 -7.46 -14.78 -12.15
N HIS A 212 -8.00 -13.59 -11.83
CA HIS A 212 -8.17 -13.12 -10.46
C HIS A 212 -9.01 -14.09 -9.61
N GLY A 213 -10.19 -14.47 -10.11
CA GLY A 213 -11.08 -15.39 -9.40
C GLY A 213 -10.41 -16.76 -9.14
N ARG A 214 -9.65 -17.28 -10.11
CA ARG A 214 -8.91 -18.53 -9.93
C ARG A 214 -7.81 -18.42 -8.88
N VAL A 215 -7.06 -17.30 -8.86
CA VAL A 215 -6.04 -17.04 -7.83
C VAL A 215 -6.67 -16.89 -6.44
N ALA A 216 -7.79 -16.18 -6.33
CA ALA A 216 -8.50 -16.02 -5.06
C ALA A 216 -8.91 -17.38 -4.48
N LEU A 217 -9.52 -18.25 -5.29
CA LEU A 217 -9.85 -19.62 -4.89
C LEU A 217 -8.63 -20.48 -4.53
N PHE A 218 -7.50 -20.25 -5.20
CA PHE A 218 -6.24 -20.89 -4.87
C PHE A 218 -5.72 -20.48 -3.49
N GLN A 219 -5.76 -19.18 -3.18
CA GLN A 219 -5.29 -18.67 -1.89
C GLN A 219 -6.13 -19.14 -0.71
N ASP A 220 -7.44 -19.31 -0.90
CA ASP A 220 -8.36 -19.82 0.13
C ASP A 220 -8.24 -21.33 0.40
N SER A 221 -7.68 -22.09 -0.55
CA SER A 221 -7.61 -23.54 -0.50
C SER A 221 -6.28 -24.05 0.04
N ALA A 222 -6.17 -24.24 1.35
CA ALA A 222 -4.94 -24.75 1.99
C ALA A 222 -4.51 -26.18 1.59
N LYS A 223 -5.31 -26.93 0.84
CA LYS A 223 -5.09 -28.38 0.62
C LYS A 223 -4.78 -28.82 -0.82
N HIS A 224 -4.91 -27.97 -1.83
CA HIS A 224 -4.71 -28.35 -3.24
C HIS A 224 -4.04 -27.21 -4.02
N ASN A 225 -2.95 -26.69 -3.47
CA ASN A 225 -2.22 -25.58 -4.08
C ASN A 225 -1.24 -26.10 -5.14
N ASP A 226 -1.78 -26.38 -6.33
CA ASP A 226 -0.98 -26.64 -7.52
C ASP A 226 -0.99 -25.39 -8.42
N ALA A 227 0.16 -24.70 -8.47
CA ALA A 227 0.35 -23.53 -9.32
C ALA A 227 0.13 -23.85 -10.80
N ASP A 228 0.49 -25.06 -11.23
CA ASP A 228 0.30 -25.50 -12.61
C ASP A 228 -1.19 -25.59 -12.96
N SER A 229 -2.05 -25.97 -12.00
CA SER A 229 -3.51 -25.95 -12.17
C SER A 229 -4.06 -24.53 -12.39
N VAL A 230 -3.47 -23.51 -11.76
CA VAL A 230 -3.85 -22.10 -12.00
C VAL A 230 -3.46 -21.70 -13.43
N MET A 231 -2.26 -22.08 -13.87
CA MET A 231 -1.77 -21.72 -15.21
C MET A 231 -2.58 -22.43 -16.30
N SER A 232 -2.87 -23.74 -16.13
CA SER A 232 -3.71 -24.49 -17.06
C SER A 232 -5.11 -23.90 -17.18
N PHE A 233 -5.73 -23.53 -16.05
CA PHE A 233 -7.04 -22.84 -16.06
C PHE A 233 -6.99 -21.53 -16.85
N VAL A 234 -5.92 -20.72 -16.67
CA VAL A 234 -5.77 -19.47 -17.40
C VAL A 234 -5.62 -19.72 -18.90
N ASP A 235 -4.87 -20.74 -19.29
CA ASP A 235 -4.70 -21.13 -20.70
C ASP A 235 -6.03 -21.55 -21.34
N GLU A 236 -6.79 -22.41 -20.66
CA GLU A 236 -8.13 -22.82 -21.10
C GLU A 236 -9.08 -21.63 -21.20
N PHE A 237 -9.07 -20.77 -20.18
CA PHE A 237 -9.95 -19.62 -20.10
C PHE A 237 -9.64 -18.57 -21.19
N VAL A 238 -8.36 -18.33 -21.46
CA VAL A 238 -7.91 -17.44 -22.55
C VAL A 238 -8.32 -18.03 -23.90
N ALA A 239 -8.22 -19.35 -24.08
CA ALA A 239 -8.65 -20.00 -25.32
C ALA A 239 -10.15 -19.80 -25.62
N LEU A 240 -10.99 -19.68 -24.59
CA LEU A 240 -12.43 -19.41 -24.77
C LEU A 240 -12.73 -17.98 -25.30
N VAL A 241 -11.79 -17.07 -25.21
CA VAL A 241 -11.93 -15.69 -25.71
C VAL A 241 -11.69 -15.61 -27.22
N PHE A 242 -10.93 -16.55 -27.78
CA PHE A 242 -10.69 -16.65 -29.22
C PHE A 242 -11.76 -17.48 -29.92
N ALA A 243 -12.02 -17.17 -31.19
CA ALA A 243 -13.04 -17.84 -32.01
C ALA A 243 -12.52 -19.14 -32.63
#